data_ade86dc1552f4de85ae725345cddab4b
#
_entry.id   ade86dc1552f4de85ae725345cddab4b
#
_cell.length_a   1.000
_cell.length_b   1.000
_cell.length_c   1.000
_cell.angle_alpha   90.00
_cell.angle_beta   90.00
_cell.angle_gamma   90.00
#
_symmetry.space_group_name_H-M   'P 1'
#
loop_
_entity.id
_entity.type
_entity.pdbx_description
1 polymer ?
#
loop_
_entity_poly.entity_id
_entity_poly.type
_entity_poly.pdbx_seq_one_letter_code
_entity_poly.pdbx_strand_id
1 'polypeptide(L)'
;NIGAYGVEIKDVFAGLTALDRQTGEMRDFTLAECNFAYRDSLFKQEPGRWLILRVRFALDRAEHLHLEYGPVRQRLTEQGIDQPTASDVSRAICSIRNEKLPDPAVLGNAGSFFKNPLVSAALVAQLKVEYPDLVAYAQPDGQMKLAAGWLIERAGWKGFREADAGVHKLQALVLVNYGNATGLQLLNLAQRIQKD
;
A
#
# COMPACT_ATOMS: atom_id res chain seq x y z
N ASN A 1 -2.66 1.74 9.08
CA ASN A 1 -1.81 0.54 9.05
C ASN A 1 -1.12 0.41 7.69
N ILE A 2 0.17 0.72 7.61
CA ILE A 2 1.01 0.57 6.41
C ILE A 2 1.48 -0.88 6.34
N GLY A 3 1.52 -1.47 5.14
CA GLY A 3 2.03 -2.82 4.94
C GLY A 3 2.56 -3.01 3.52
N ALA A 4 3.65 -3.74 3.41
CA ALA A 4 4.27 -4.15 2.16
C ALA A 4 5.14 -5.40 2.39
N TYR A 5 5.35 -6.19 1.34
CA TYR A 5 6.25 -7.36 1.37
C TYR A 5 5.94 -8.37 2.50
N GLY A 6 4.66 -8.56 2.81
CA GLY A 6 4.22 -9.55 3.80
C GLY A 6 4.22 -9.10 5.26
N VAL A 7 4.62 -7.85 5.54
CA VAL A 7 4.62 -7.28 6.91
C VAL A 7 3.77 -6.02 6.99
N GLU A 8 3.20 -5.76 8.16
CA GLU A 8 2.43 -4.55 8.45
C GLU A 8 2.97 -3.83 9.70
N ILE A 9 2.75 -2.53 9.80
CA ILE A 9 3.18 -1.74 10.98
C ILE A 9 2.66 -2.33 12.28
N LYS A 10 1.42 -2.85 12.30
CA LYS A 10 0.81 -3.45 13.50
C LYS A 10 1.64 -4.60 14.08
N ASP A 11 2.43 -5.30 13.26
CA ASP A 11 3.19 -6.49 13.66
C ASP A 11 4.36 -6.13 14.62
N VAL A 12 4.83 -4.89 14.56
CA VAL A 12 5.91 -4.36 15.40
C VAL A 12 5.46 -3.15 16.25
N PHE A 13 4.17 -2.84 16.25
CA PHE A 13 3.63 -1.68 16.96
C PHE A 13 3.56 -1.92 18.47
N ALA A 14 4.16 -1.03 19.26
CA ALA A 14 4.14 -1.07 20.73
C ALA A 14 3.21 -0.02 21.37
N GLY A 15 2.83 1.01 20.62
CA GLY A 15 1.94 2.07 21.08
C GLY A 15 2.17 3.39 20.39
N LEU A 16 1.27 4.34 20.58
CA LEU A 16 1.44 5.71 20.12
C LEU A 16 0.87 6.71 21.12
N THR A 17 1.31 7.96 21.01
CA THR A 17 0.75 9.11 21.72
C THR A 17 0.13 10.05 20.69
N ALA A 18 -1.11 10.45 20.87
CA ALA A 18 -1.80 11.43 20.05
C ALA A 18 -2.43 12.55 20.89
N LEU A 19 -2.55 13.73 20.27
CA LEU A 19 -3.28 14.86 20.82
C LEU A 19 -4.72 14.79 20.29
N ASP A 20 -5.70 14.83 21.21
CA ASP A 20 -7.10 15.05 20.87
C ASP A 20 -7.29 16.53 20.55
N ARG A 21 -7.63 16.84 19.30
CA ARG A 21 -7.81 18.22 18.83
C ARG A 21 -9.11 18.87 19.32
N GLN A 22 -10.02 18.08 19.90
CA GLN A 22 -11.27 18.59 20.47
C GLN A 22 -11.07 19.02 21.92
N THR A 23 -10.30 18.25 22.71
CA THR A 23 -10.08 18.52 24.13
C THR A 23 -8.75 19.22 24.43
N GLY A 24 -7.76 19.10 23.55
CA GLY A 24 -6.38 19.53 23.78
C GLY A 24 -5.57 18.59 24.66
N GLU A 25 -6.10 17.41 24.99
CA GLU A 25 -5.42 16.45 25.87
C GLU A 25 -4.59 15.45 25.06
N MET A 26 -3.47 15.02 25.65
CA MET A 26 -2.66 13.92 25.09
C MET A 26 -3.17 12.58 25.61
N ARG A 27 -3.25 11.60 24.71
CA ARG A 27 -3.63 10.23 25.04
C ARG A 27 -2.67 9.22 24.43
N ASP A 28 -2.32 8.21 25.23
CA ASP A 28 -1.62 7.03 24.76
C ASP A 28 -2.61 5.98 24.27
N PHE A 29 -2.24 5.30 23.17
CA PHE A 29 -3.02 4.24 22.54
C PHE A 29 -2.21 2.95 22.48
N THR A 30 -2.85 1.86 22.88
CA THR A 30 -2.38 0.49 22.69
C THR A 30 -2.67 -0.01 21.27
N LEU A 31 -2.11 -1.17 20.91
CA LEU A 31 -2.40 -1.85 19.64
C LEU A 31 -3.91 -2.11 19.47
N ALA A 32 -4.58 -2.59 20.52
CA ALA A 32 -6.01 -2.90 20.48
C ALA A 32 -6.86 -1.65 20.26
N GLU A 33 -6.54 -0.53 20.90
CA GLU A 33 -7.27 0.73 20.77
C GLU A 33 -7.09 1.39 19.41
N CYS A 34 -5.97 1.12 18.73
CA CYS A 34 -5.74 1.64 17.36
C CYS A 34 -6.65 1.00 16.32
N ASN A 35 -7.30 -0.14 16.61
CA ASN A 35 -8.22 -0.84 15.72
C ASN A 35 -7.68 -0.99 14.29
N PHE A 36 -6.44 -1.49 14.15
CA PHE A 36 -5.80 -1.63 12.85
C PHE A 36 -6.47 -2.67 11.96
N ALA A 37 -6.83 -2.25 10.76
CA ALA A 37 -7.31 -3.10 9.68
C ALA A 37 -6.50 -2.86 8.40
N TYR A 38 -6.88 -3.50 7.29
CA TYR A 38 -6.21 -3.32 6.00
C TYR A 38 -6.28 -1.86 5.53
N ARG A 39 -5.16 -1.16 5.60
CA ARG A 39 -5.03 0.28 5.29
C ARG A 39 -6.00 1.15 6.08
N ASP A 40 -6.37 0.71 7.29
CA ASP A 40 -7.31 1.41 8.17
C ASP A 40 -6.85 1.40 9.63
N SER A 41 -7.45 2.29 10.42
CA SER A 41 -7.25 2.42 11.87
C SER A 41 -8.31 3.35 12.45
N LEU A 42 -8.43 3.40 13.79
CA LEU A 42 -9.25 4.38 14.51
C LEU A 42 -9.05 5.81 13.97
N PHE A 43 -7.81 6.20 13.71
CA PHE A 43 -7.46 7.55 13.25
C PHE A 43 -8.01 7.91 11.87
N LYS A 44 -8.27 6.92 11.03
CA LYS A 44 -8.97 7.10 9.75
C LYS A 44 -10.48 7.10 9.90
N GLN A 45 -11.00 6.41 10.90
CA GLN A 45 -12.44 6.35 11.22
C GLN A 45 -12.91 7.63 11.94
N GLU A 46 -11.99 8.33 12.62
CA GLU A 46 -12.25 9.63 13.28
C GLU A 46 -11.43 10.76 12.62
N PRO A 47 -11.72 11.13 11.36
CA PRO A 47 -10.92 12.08 10.61
C PRO A 47 -10.91 13.46 11.27
N GLY A 48 -9.70 14.02 11.42
CA GLY A 48 -9.50 15.36 11.95
C GLY A 48 -9.54 15.47 13.48
N ARG A 49 -9.86 14.40 14.22
CA ARG A 49 -9.86 14.42 15.68
C ARG A 49 -8.46 14.31 16.27
N TRP A 50 -7.65 13.38 15.79
CA TRP A 50 -6.38 13.02 16.38
C TRP A 50 -5.19 13.56 15.59
N LEU A 51 -4.20 14.11 16.30
CA LEU A 51 -2.88 14.42 15.77
C LEU A 51 -1.87 13.46 16.42
N ILE A 52 -1.38 12.49 15.65
CA ILE A 52 -0.37 11.52 16.13
C ILE A 52 0.96 12.25 16.29
N LEU A 53 1.50 12.25 17.50
CA LEU A 53 2.73 12.94 17.87
C LEU A 53 3.92 12.00 17.92
N ARG A 54 3.71 10.76 18.37
CA ARG A 54 4.78 9.80 18.63
C ARG A 54 4.29 8.38 18.40
N VAL A 55 5.09 7.54 17.75
CA VAL A 55 4.83 6.10 17.57
C VAL A 55 6.01 5.33 18.16
N ARG A 56 5.71 4.26 18.90
CA ARG A 56 6.69 3.33 19.47
C ARG A 56 6.61 2.00 18.75
N PHE A 57 7.77 1.45 18.41
CA PHE A 57 7.92 0.12 17.80
C PHE A 57 8.72 -0.78 18.74
N ALA A 58 8.32 -2.05 18.85
CA ALA A 58 9.09 -3.11 19.47
C ALA A 58 9.76 -3.91 18.34
N LEU A 59 11.07 -3.74 18.20
CA LEU A 59 11.86 -4.46 17.20
C LEU A 59 12.63 -5.58 17.89
N ASP A 60 12.59 -6.79 17.33
CA ASP A 60 13.38 -7.90 17.80
C ASP A 60 14.84 -7.75 17.30
N ARG A 61 15.79 -8.23 18.11
CA ARG A 61 17.21 -8.38 17.72
C ARG A 61 17.48 -9.70 17.00
N ALA A 62 16.60 -10.70 17.20
CA ALA A 62 16.67 -11.94 16.45
C ALA A 62 16.19 -11.69 15.02
N GLU A 63 16.92 -12.23 14.03
CA GLU A 63 16.55 -12.10 12.63
C GLU A 63 15.38 -13.05 12.31
N HIS A 64 14.16 -12.55 12.32
CA HIS A 64 12.99 -13.24 11.80
C HIS A 64 12.67 -12.72 10.39
N LEU A 65 13.29 -13.34 9.39
CA LEU A 65 13.15 -12.91 8.01
C LEU A 65 11.84 -13.41 7.40
N HIS A 66 10.99 -12.51 6.92
CA HIS A 66 9.78 -12.82 6.19
C HIS A 66 10.09 -13.00 4.70
N LEU A 67 10.39 -14.23 4.28
CA LEU A 67 10.76 -14.57 2.89
C LEU A 67 9.59 -15.12 2.07
N GLU A 68 8.38 -15.19 2.66
CA GLU A 68 7.20 -15.79 2.02
C GLU A 68 6.67 -14.95 0.84
N TYR A 69 7.05 -13.69 0.75
CA TYR A 69 6.68 -12.84 -0.37
C TYR A 69 7.49 -13.23 -1.62
N GLY A 70 6.83 -13.87 -2.59
CA GLY A 70 7.45 -14.51 -3.76
C GLY A 70 8.50 -13.68 -4.50
N PRO A 71 8.26 -12.39 -4.85
CA PRO A 71 9.24 -11.55 -5.53
C PRO A 71 10.55 -11.33 -4.74
N VAL A 72 10.51 -11.31 -3.40
CA VAL A 72 11.72 -11.16 -2.58
C VAL A 72 12.54 -12.44 -2.61
N ARG A 73 11.88 -13.59 -2.41
CA ARG A 73 12.54 -14.91 -2.51
C ARG A 73 13.17 -15.12 -3.88
N GLN A 74 12.41 -14.82 -4.95
CA GLN A 74 12.92 -14.93 -6.31
C GLN A 74 14.18 -14.08 -6.52
N ARG A 75 14.16 -12.81 -6.08
CA ARG A 75 15.31 -11.90 -6.22
C ARG A 75 16.54 -12.41 -5.48
N LEU A 76 16.39 -12.94 -4.26
CA LEU A 76 17.50 -13.53 -3.51
C LEU A 76 18.08 -14.76 -4.23
N THR A 77 17.23 -15.62 -4.78
CA THR A 77 17.64 -16.77 -5.59
C THR A 77 18.40 -16.34 -6.85
N GLU A 78 17.91 -15.34 -7.58
CA GLU A 78 18.59 -14.77 -8.77
C GLU A 78 19.98 -14.19 -8.43
N GLN A 79 20.16 -13.73 -7.19
CA GLN A 79 21.44 -13.23 -6.68
C GLN A 79 22.33 -14.33 -6.09
N GLY A 80 21.90 -15.59 -6.09
CA GLY A 80 22.66 -16.72 -5.51
C GLY A 80 22.77 -16.69 -3.99
N ILE A 81 21.81 -16.05 -3.29
CA ILE A 81 21.81 -15.91 -1.83
C ILE A 81 20.87 -16.94 -1.23
N ASP A 82 21.43 -18.06 -0.74
CA ASP A 82 20.66 -19.16 -0.13
C ASP A 82 20.36 -18.93 1.35
N GLN A 83 21.24 -18.25 2.07
CA GLN A 83 21.08 -17.90 3.49
C GLN A 83 21.12 -16.37 3.65
N PRO A 84 20.00 -15.68 3.37
CA PRO A 84 19.98 -14.23 3.40
C PRO A 84 20.07 -13.68 4.83
N THR A 85 20.78 -12.58 4.97
CA THR A 85 20.72 -11.70 6.14
C THR A 85 19.61 -10.66 5.98
N ALA A 86 19.25 -9.95 7.07
CA ALA A 86 18.30 -8.82 7.00
C ALA A 86 18.77 -7.74 6.00
N SER A 87 20.09 -7.54 5.87
CA SER A 87 20.67 -6.61 4.89
C SER A 87 20.43 -7.07 3.45
N ASP A 88 20.52 -8.38 3.17
CA ASP A 88 20.26 -8.94 1.84
C ASP A 88 18.79 -8.77 1.46
N VAL A 89 17.87 -9.07 2.39
CA VAL A 89 16.43 -8.87 2.20
C VAL A 89 16.12 -7.39 1.93
N SER A 90 16.71 -6.48 2.70
CA SER A 90 16.55 -5.03 2.49
C SER A 90 17.02 -4.59 1.10
N ARG A 91 18.20 -5.05 0.66
CA ARG A 91 18.73 -4.76 -0.69
C ARG A 91 17.83 -5.32 -1.79
N ALA A 92 17.33 -6.55 -1.64
CA ALA A 92 16.42 -7.16 -2.59
C ALA A 92 15.11 -6.36 -2.71
N ILE A 93 14.52 -5.93 -1.59
CA ILE A 93 13.33 -5.10 -1.57
C ILE A 93 13.59 -3.75 -2.24
N CYS A 94 14.70 -3.07 -1.91
CA CYS A 94 15.07 -1.80 -2.55
C CYS A 94 15.23 -1.95 -4.06
N SER A 95 15.90 -3.00 -4.53
CA SER A 95 16.04 -3.29 -5.96
C SER A 95 14.70 -3.48 -6.66
N ILE A 96 13.81 -4.32 -6.10
CA ILE A 96 12.45 -4.54 -6.64
C ILE A 96 11.64 -3.23 -6.69
N ARG A 97 11.77 -2.38 -5.68
CA ARG A 97 11.09 -1.09 -5.63
C ARG A 97 11.60 -0.13 -6.70
N ASN A 98 12.90 0.00 -6.84
CA ASN A 98 13.53 0.89 -7.82
C ASN A 98 13.18 0.53 -9.27
N GLU A 99 12.94 -0.75 -9.55
CA GLU A 99 12.51 -1.20 -10.88
C GLU A 99 11.04 -0.87 -11.19
N LYS A 100 10.18 -0.81 -10.18
CA LYS A 100 8.73 -0.71 -10.35
C LYS A 100 8.16 0.66 -10.02
N LEU A 101 8.78 1.38 -9.09
CA LEU A 101 8.25 2.64 -8.56
C LEU A 101 9.08 3.82 -9.08
N PRO A 102 8.43 4.92 -9.45
CA PRO A 102 9.15 6.13 -9.81
C PRO A 102 9.83 6.75 -8.58
N ASP A 103 11.07 7.21 -8.76
CA ASP A 103 11.75 8.01 -7.74
C ASP A 103 11.03 9.35 -7.59
N PRO A 104 10.52 9.72 -6.39
CA PRO A 104 9.81 10.98 -6.19
C PRO A 104 10.70 12.22 -6.38
N ALA A 105 12.03 12.09 -6.30
CA ALA A 105 12.97 13.16 -6.61
C ALA A 105 13.03 13.47 -8.13
N VAL A 106 12.69 12.50 -8.97
CA VAL A 106 12.71 12.61 -10.45
C VAL A 106 11.31 12.82 -11.00
N LEU A 107 10.33 12.09 -10.49
CA LEU A 107 8.94 12.16 -10.91
C LEU A 107 8.02 12.25 -9.70
N GLY A 108 7.41 13.41 -9.50
CA GLY A 108 6.57 13.71 -8.34
C GLY A 108 5.48 12.66 -8.17
N ASN A 109 5.42 12.03 -7.01
CA ASN A 109 4.39 11.05 -6.65
C ASN A 109 4.31 10.88 -5.13
N ALA A 110 3.25 10.23 -4.65
CA ALA A 110 3.05 9.90 -3.24
C ALA A 110 2.92 8.37 -3.02
N GLY A 111 3.49 7.58 -3.92
CA GLY A 111 3.38 6.12 -3.91
C GLY A 111 2.00 5.63 -4.39
N SER A 112 1.56 4.46 -3.91
CA SER A 112 0.26 3.88 -4.29
C SER A 112 -0.88 4.76 -3.78
N PHE A 113 -1.67 5.30 -4.69
CA PHE A 113 -2.81 6.18 -4.39
C PHE A 113 -4.08 5.38 -4.05
N PHE A 114 -4.27 4.25 -4.71
CA PHE A 114 -5.44 3.39 -4.53
C PHE A 114 -5.12 2.21 -3.62
N LYS A 115 -6.11 1.79 -2.81
CA LYS A 115 -6.06 0.52 -2.09
C LYS A 115 -6.81 -0.57 -2.87
N ASN A 116 -6.42 -1.81 -2.66
CA ASN A 116 -7.12 -2.96 -3.22
C ASN A 116 -8.53 -3.06 -2.61
N PRO A 117 -9.62 -3.16 -3.40
CA PRO A 117 -10.96 -3.32 -2.86
C PRO A 117 -11.16 -4.73 -2.28
N LEU A 118 -11.93 -4.81 -1.19
CA LEU A 118 -12.38 -6.04 -0.59
C LEU A 118 -13.82 -6.30 -1.07
N VAL A 119 -14.07 -7.51 -1.58
CA VAL A 119 -15.36 -7.91 -2.16
C VAL A 119 -15.71 -9.34 -1.74
N SER A 120 -16.97 -9.76 -1.96
CA SER A 120 -17.37 -11.13 -1.69
C SER A 120 -16.74 -12.14 -2.67
N ALA A 121 -16.51 -13.36 -2.22
CA ALA A 121 -16.07 -14.46 -3.10
C ALA A 121 -17.06 -14.74 -4.24
N ALA A 122 -18.36 -14.55 -4.00
CA ALA A 122 -19.40 -14.72 -5.01
C ALA A 122 -19.24 -13.72 -6.16
N LEU A 123 -18.97 -12.43 -5.84
CA LEU A 123 -18.72 -11.41 -6.87
C LEU A 123 -17.47 -11.74 -7.69
N VAL A 124 -16.39 -12.23 -7.05
CA VAL A 124 -15.18 -12.64 -7.79
C VAL A 124 -15.47 -13.81 -8.72
N ALA A 125 -16.27 -14.80 -8.28
CA ALA A 125 -16.67 -15.92 -9.14
C ALA A 125 -17.45 -15.45 -10.37
N GLN A 126 -18.36 -14.51 -10.21
CA GLN A 126 -19.10 -13.89 -11.33
C GLN A 126 -18.16 -13.14 -12.28
N LEU A 127 -17.30 -12.28 -11.75
CA LEU A 127 -16.36 -11.50 -12.56
C LEU A 127 -15.36 -12.37 -13.33
N LYS A 128 -14.94 -13.51 -12.76
CA LYS A 128 -14.01 -14.44 -13.44
C LYS A 128 -14.63 -15.17 -14.63
N VAL A 129 -15.95 -15.19 -14.78
CA VAL A 129 -16.60 -15.70 -15.98
C VAL A 129 -16.30 -14.80 -17.18
N GLU A 130 -16.33 -13.50 -16.98
CA GLU A 130 -16.04 -12.50 -18.01
C GLU A 130 -14.56 -12.14 -18.10
N TYR A 131 -13.86 -12.15 -16.95
CA TYR A 131 -12.43 -11.81 -16.81
C TYR A 131 -11.66 -12.96 -16.16
N PRO A 132 -11.32 -14.05 -16.89
CA PRO A 132 -10.67 -15.23 -16.31
C PRO A 132 -9.29 -14.93 -15.68
N ASP A 133 -8.61 -13.88 -16.15
CA ASP A 133 -7.32 -13.39 -15.68
C ASP A 133 -7.41 -12.42 -14.48
N LEU A 134 -8.63 -12.18 -13.95
CA LEU A 134 -8.84 -11.31 -12.78
C LEU A 134 -7.99 -11.76 -11.59
N VAL A 135 -7.12 -10.84 -11.13
CA VAL A 135 -6.22 -11.09 -9.99
C VAL A 135 -6.95 -10.79 -8.68
N ALA A 136 -7.14 -11.83 -7.87
CA ALA A 136 -7.80 -11.75 -6.58
C ALA A 136 -7.09 -12.63 -5.54
N TYR A 137 -7.05 -12.17 -4.29
CA TYR A 137 -6.37 -12.83 -3.18
C TYR A 137 -7.37 -13.12 -2.06
N ALA A 138 -7.47 -14.38 -1.61
CA ALA A 138 -8.31 -14.76 -0.48
C ALA A 138 -7.84 -14.06 0.81
N GLN A 139 -8.81 -13.64 1.64
CA GLN A 139 -8.57 -13.07 2.95
C GLN A 139 -9.05 -14.02 4.05
N PRO A 140 -8.49 -13.94 5.28
CA PRO A 140 -8.85 -14.85 6.38
C PRO A 140 -10.34 -14.79 6.78
N ASP A 141 -11.01 -13.69 6.52
CA ASP A 141 -12.43 -13.46 6.81
C ASP A 141 -13.39 -13.95 5.70
N GLY A 142 -12.86 -14.66 4.69
CA GLY A 142 -13.62 -15.16 3.55
C GLY A 142 -13.89 -14.14 2.45
N GLN A 143 -13.46 -12.90 2.62
CA GLN A 143 -13.50 -11.91 1.55
C GLN A 143 -12.38 -12.15 0.52
N MET A 144 -12.50 -11.51 -0.62
CA MET A 144 -11.50 -11.51 -1.68
C MET A 144 -10.97 -10.08 -1.88
N LYS A 145 -9.66 -9.93 -1.93
CA LYS A 145 -8.99 -8.68 -2.22
C LYS A 145 -8.61 -8.62 -3.70
N LEU A 146 -9.24 -7.75 -4.48
CA LEU A 146 -8.91 -7.55 -5.89
C LEU A 146 -7.65 -6.71 -6.05
N ALA A 147 -6.84 -7.03 -7.06
CA ALA A 147 -5.68 -6.21 -7.41
C ALA A 147 -6.13 -4.92 -8.11
N ALA A 148 -6.21 -3.80 -7.39
CA ALA A 148 -6.59 -2.51 -7.96
C ALA A 148 -5.69 -2.10 -9.14
N GLY A 149 -4.40 -2.45 -9.12
CA GLY A 149 -3.49 -2.20 -10.24
C GLY A 149 -3.93 -2.92 -11.52
N TRP A 150 -4.43 -4.16 -11.41
CA TRP A 150 -4.99 -4.91 -12.53
C TRP A 150 -6.27 -4.25 -13.06
N LEU A 151 -7.17 -3.82 -12.15
CA LEU A 151 -8.42 -3.14 -12.54
C LEU A 151 -8.13 -1.84 -13.31
N ILE A 152 -7.25 -0.99 -12.79
CA ILE A 152 -6.85 0.28 -13.41
C ILE A 152 -6.17 0.06 -14.76
N GLU A 153 -5.33 -0.97 -14.87
CA GLU A 153 -4.67 -1.35 -16.13
C GLU A 153 -5.69 -1.86 -17.15
N ARG A 154 -6.65 -2.69 -16.72
CA ARG A 154 -7.70 -3.23 -17.56
C ARG A 154 -8.66 -2.17 -18.08
N ALA A 155 -8.96 -1.14 -17.27
CA ALA A 155 -9.72 0.05 -17.67
C ALA A 155 -8.93 1.02 -18.57
N GLY A 156 -7.67 0.70 -18.92
CA GLY A 156 -6.87 1.49 -19.89
C GLY A 156 -6.15 2.71 -19.28
N TRP A 157 -6.13 2.85 -17.97
CA TRP A 157 -5.53 4.03 -17.32
C TRP A 157 -4.01 3.94 -17.10
N LYS A 158 -3.41 2.75 -17.18
CA LYS A 158 -1.96 2.60 -16.99
C LYS A 158 -1.18 3.39 -18.05
N GLY A 159 -0.31 4.29 -17.60
CA GLY A 159 0.45 5.17 -18.50
C GLY A 159 -0.34 6.36 -19.05
N PHE A 160 -1.61 6.53 -18.67
CA PHE A 160 -2.41 7.69 -19.06
C PHE A 160 -1.77 8.99 -18.55
N ARG A 161 -1.80 10.03 -19.40
CA ARG A 161 -1.31 11.38 -19.05
C ARG A 161 -2.24 12.43 -19.63
N GLU A 162 -2.61 13.40 -18.80
CA GLU A 162 -3.34 14.60 -19.19
C GLU A 162 -2.60 15.81 -18.64
N ALA A 163 -1.98 16.59 -19.50
CA ALA A 163 -1.05 17.66 -19.15
C ALA A 163 0.06 17.14 -18.21
N ASP A 164 0.12 17.63 -16.96
CA ASP A 164 1.12 17.21 -15.96
C ASP A 164 0.60 16.20 -14.94
N ALA A 165 -0.69 15.82 -14.98
CA ALA A 165 -1.22 14.73 -14.17
C ALA A 165 -1.24 13.41 -14.96
N GLY A 166 -0.91 12.30 -14.30
CA GLY A 166 -0.95 11.00 -14.99
C GLY A 166 -0.91 9.79 -14.07
N VAL A 167 -0.99 8.62 -14.69
CA VAL A 167 -0.82 7.31 -14.07
C VAL A 167 0.54 6.73 -14.50
N HIS A 168 1.30 6.23 -13.56
CA HIS A 168 2.64 5.71 -13.85
C HIS A 168 2.59 4.51 -14.82
N LYS A 169 3.51 4.50 -15.79
CA LYS A 169 3.54 3.50 -16.89
C LYS A 169 3.86 2.07 -16.44
N LEU A 170 4.55 1.88 -15.32
CA LEU A 170 4.92 0.56 -14.79
C LEU A 170 4.07 0.16 -13.58
N GLN A 171 3.44 1.12 -12.89
CA GLN A 171 2.66 0.86 -11.68
C GLN A 171 1.36 1.67 -11.70
N ALA A 172 0.26 1.03 -12.09
CA ALA A 172 -1.03 1.68 -12.28
C ALA A 172 -1.65 2.26 -10.99
N LEU A 173 -1.19 1.81 -9.81
CA LEU A 173 -1.61 2.37 -8.51
C LEU A 173 -1.02 3.75 -8.22
N VAL A 174 0.02 4.18 -8.95
CA VAL A 174 0.76 5.40 -8.65
C VAL A 174 0.32 6.51 -9.58
N LEU A 175 -0.28 7.56 -9.01
CA LEU A 175 -0.50 8.81 -9.69
C LEU A 175 0.78 9.64 -9.66
N VAL A 176 1.09 10.28 -10.79
CA VAL A 176 2.33 11.02 -10.98
C VAL A 176 2.07 12.45 -11.41
N ASN A 177 2.97 13.35 -10.99
CA ASN A 177 3.00 14.73 -11.40
C ASN A 177 4.23 14.95 -12.28
N TYR A 178 4.01 15.24 -13.56
CA TYR A 178 5.07 15.49 -14.55
C TYR A 178 5.65 16.91 -14.49
N GLY A 179 5.18 17.75 -13.56
CA GLY A 179 5.68 19.12 -13.39
C GLY A 179 4.77 19.96 -12.50
N ASN A 180 3.76 20.57 -13.08
CA ASN A 180 2.95 21.59 -12.42
C ASN A 180 1.49 21.16 -12.14
N ALA A 181 1.19 19.86 -12.15
CA ALA A 181 -0.14 19.39 -11.80
C ALA A 181 -0.50 19.80 -10.37
N THR A 182 -1.67 20.39 -10.21
CA THR A 182 -2.22 20.72 -8.89
C THR A 182 -2.80 19.47 -8.21
N GLY A 183 -2.92 19.51 -6.87
CA GLY A 183 -3.59 18.44 -6.13
C GLY A 183 -5.03 18.17 -6.61
N LEU A 184 -5.75 19.22 -7.04
CA LEU A 184 -7.10 19.07 -7.59
C LEU A 184 -7.12 18.30 -8.92
N GLN A 185 -6.14 18.54 -9.80
CA GLN A 185 -6.04 17.78 -11.06
C GLN A 185 -5.75 16.29 -10.80
N LEU A 186 -4.87 15.98 -9.86
CA LEU A 186 -4.61 14.59 -9.45
C LEU A 186 -5.83 13.95 -8.79
N LEU A 187 -6.56 14.69 -7.95
CA LEU A 187 -7.80 14.21 -7.33
C LEU A 187 -8.87 13.93 -8.38
N ASN A 188 -9.07 14.83 -9.34
CA ASN A 188 -10.04 14.66 -10.44
C ASN A 188 -9.68 13.42 -11.29
N LEU A 189 -8.38 13.22 -11.58
CA LEU A 189 -7.92 12.01 -12.28
C LEU A 189 -8.24 10.76 -11.47
N ALA A 190 -7.98 10.76 -10.15
CA ALA A 190 -8.31 9.63 -9.28
C ALA A 190 -9.82 9.32 -9.27
N GLN A 191 -10.67 10.34 -9.21
CA GLN A 191 -12.12 10.18 -9.23
C GLN A 191 -12.65 9.64 -10.57
N ARG A 192 -12.04 10.02 -11.69
CA ARG A 192 -12.35 9.44 -13.01
C ARG A 192 -12.01 7.96 -13.05
N ILE A 193 -10.82 7.58 -12.58
CA ILE A 193 -10.40 6.18 -12.49
C ILE A 193 -11.34 5.35 -11.59
N GLN A 194 -11.84 5.93 -10.48
CA GLN A 194 -12.77 5.24 -9.59
C GLN A 194 -14.17 5.05 -10.19
N LYS A 195 -14.55 5.88 -11.16
CA LYS A 195 -15.86 5.84 -11.78
C LYS A 195 -15.96 4.80 -12.89
N ASP A 196 -14.84 4.53 -13.56
CA ASP A 196 -14.70 3.50 -14.60
C ASP A 196 -14.56 2.10 -13.98
#